data_e09913e128cc6a059f4195f2f27ba819
#
_entry.id   e09913e128cc6a059f4195f2f27ba819
#
_cell.length_a   1.000
_cell.length_b   1.000
_cell.length_c   1.000
_cell.angle_alpha   90.00
_cell.angle_beta   90.00
_cell.angle_gamma   90.00
#
_symmetry.space_group_name_H-M   'P 1'
#
loop_
_entity.id
_entity.type
_entity.pdbx_description
1 polymer ?
#
loop_
_entity_poly.entity_id
_entity_poly.type
_entity_poly.pdbx_seq_one_letter_code
_entity_poly.pdbx_strand_id
1 'polypeptide(L)'
;MNQIQAFPLLNRFGDPETRVANAIAALRAGSGVLLVDDEDRENEGDLIFPAETIEPAQMALLIRECSGIVCLCLEEERLRQLELPMMVEHNTSRNGTAFTVTIEAREGVTTGVSAADRVTTIRTAVAPDARPEDLSHPGHVFPLRARPGGVLARRGHTEGTIDLMRLAGFAPAGVLCELTNPDGTMSRLPEIVDFALRHQMPVLTIEDLVAHRLRTEAAPSIDQLRQPEIARESA
;
A
#
# COMPACT_ATOMS: atom_id res chain seq x y z
N MET A 1 18.40 -6.49 -14.42
CA MET A 1 18.17 -5.53 -15.53
C MET A 1 18.83 -4.23 -15.10
N ASN A 2 19.70 -3.62 -15.90
CA ASN A 2 20.39 -2.39 -15.51
C ASN A 2 19.38 -1.22 -15.45
N GLN A 3 19.55 -0.27 -14.52
CA GLN A 3 18.74 0.97 -14.42
C GLN A 3 18.50 1.65 -15.77
N ILE A 4 19.44 1.54 -16.70
CA ILE A 4 19.34 2.06 -18.09
C ILE A 4 18.18 1.42 -18.88
N GLN A 5 17.72 0.20 -18.55
CA GLN A 5 16.61 -0.48 -19.23
C GLN A 5 15.25 -0.25 -18.56
N ALA A 6 15.21 0.16 -17.30
CA ALA A 6 13.97 0.43 -16.56
C ALA A 6 13.31 1.76 -17.01
N PHE A 7 14.11 2.80 -17.28
CA PHE A 7 13.64 4.12 -17.71
C PHE A 7 12.70 4.11 -18.93
N PRO A 8 12.99 3.38 -20.03
CA PRO A 8 12.10 3.37 -21.20
C PRO A 8 10.72 2.76 -20.91
N LEU A 9 10.63 1.79 -20.00
CA LEU A 9 9.38 1.11 -19.67
C LEU A 9 8.46 2.00 -18.83
N LEU A 10 8.99 2.64 -17.80
CA LEU A 10 8.24 3.54 -16.92
C LEU A 10 7.80 4.83 -17.61
N ASN A 11 8.52 5.30 -18.64
CA ASN A 11 8.14 6.48 -19.42
C ASN A 11 6.76 6.33 -20.09
N ARG A 12 6.25 5.10 -20.27
CA ARG A 12 4.89 4.82 -20.76
C ARG A 12 3.81 5.33 -19.83
N PHE A 13 4.14 5.54 -18.55
CA PHE A 13 3.24 6.05 -17.51
C PHE A 13 3.50 7.52 -17.15
N GLY A 14 4.38 8.18 -17.87
CA GLY A 14 4.77 9.58 -17.68
C GLY A 14 6.03 9.75 -16.85
N ASP A 15 6.32 11.00 -16.48
CA ASP A 15 7.40 11.35 -15.55
C ASP A 15 7.03 10.96 -14.10
N PRO A 16 7.97 11.01 -13.15
CA PRO A 16 7.73 10.63 -11.76
C PRO A 16 6.51 11.32 -11.13
N GLU A 17 6.32 12.62 -11.40
CA GLU A 17 5.21 13.38 -10.83
C GLU A 17 3.86 12.96 -11.43
N THR A 18 3.84 12.78 -12.74
CA THR A 18 2.68 12.26 -13.48
C THR A 18 2.29 10.86 -13.00
N ARG A 19 3.25 9.97 -12.73
CA ARG A 19 2.99 8.62 -12.23
C ARG A 19 2.31 8.66 -10.86
N VAL A 20 2.80 9.48 -9.93
CA VAL A 20 2.16 9.65 -8.61
C VAL A 20 0.76 10.26 -8.74
N ALA A 21 0.59 11.28 -9.56
CA ALA A 21 -0.72 11.92 -9.79
C ALA A 21 -1.74 10.94 -10.38
N ASN A 22 -1.33 10.13 -11.37
CA ASN A 22 -2.17 9.10 -11.98
C ASN A 22 -2.53 7.99 -10.99
N ALA A 23 -1.59 7.57 -10.13
CA ALA A 23 -1.86 6.59 -9.08
C ALA A 23 -2.90 7.10 -8.08
N ILE A 24 -2.77 8.34 -7.60
CA ILE A 24 -3.75 8.99 -6.71
C ILE A 24 -5.12 9.05 -7.38
N ALA A 25 -5.19 9.47 -8.65
CA ALA A 25 -6.44 9.56 -9.39
C ALA A 25 -7.10 8.19 -9.59
N ALA A 26 -6.32 7.15 -9.91
CA ALA A 26 -6.80 5.78 -10.08
C ALA A 26 -7.38 5.22 -8.78
N LEU A 27 -6.67 5.37 -7.65
CA LEU A 27 -7.18 4.95 -6.34
C LEU A 27 -8.51 5.63 -6.00
N ARG A 28 -8.62 6.95 -6.21
CA ARG A 28 -9.88 7.70 -6.02
C ARG A 28 -11.01 7.24 -6.92
N ALA A 29 -10.69 6.76 -8.10
CA ALA A 29 -11.66 6.19 -9.05
C ALA A 29 -12.01 4.72 -8.75
N GLY A 30 -11.46 4.12 -7.68
CA GLY A 30 -11.68 2.72 -7.31
C GLY A 30 -10.87 1.73 -8.14
N SER A 31 -9.84 2.18 -8.89
CA SER A 31 -8.91 1.30 -9.60
C SER A 31 -7.72 0.93 -8.70
N GLY A 32 -7.04 -0.17 -9.04
CA GLY A 32 -5.77 -0.54 -8.41
C GLY A 32 -4.59 0.22 -9.02
N VAL A 33 -3.46 0.18 -8.31
CA VAL A 33 -2.17 0.70 -8.76
C VAL A 33 -1.08 -0.34 -8.55
N LEU A 34 -0.03 -0.28 -9.38
CA LEU A 34 1.17 -1.11 -9.20
C LEU A 34 2.29 -0.25 -8.65
N LEU A 35 2.80 -0.63 -7.49
CA LEU A 35 3.93 0.00 -6.83
C LEU A 35 5.15 -0.91 -6.96
N VAL A 36 6.24 -0.38 -7.51
CA VAL A 36 7.49 -1.12 -7.74
C VAL A 36 8.57 -0.60 -6.81
N ASP A 37 9.32 -1.49 -6.19
CA ASP A 37 10.46 -1.13 -5.36
C ASP A 37 11.81 -1.22 -6.11
N ASP A 38 12.89 -0.90 -5.40
CA ASP A 38 14.22 -0.83 -5.97
C ASP A 38 14.73 -2.24 -6.35
N GLU A 39 15.51 -2.33 -7.44
CA GLU A 39 16.08 -3.59 -7.97
C GLU A 39 17.00 -4.29 -6.94
N ASP A 40 17.62 -3.55 -6.04
CA ASP A 40 18.52 -4.05 -5.00
C ASP A 40 17.81 -4.42 -3.70
N ARG A 41 16.46 -4.21 -3.62
CA ARG A 41 15.65 -4.57 -2.45
C ARG A 41 14.90 -5.90 -2.66
N GLU A 42 13.64 -5.89 -3.05
CA GLU A 42 12.83 -7.08 -3.41
C GLU A 42 12.77 -7.24 -4.93
N ASN A 43 12.83 -6.11 -5.64
CA ASN A 43 12.68 -6.02 -7.09
C ASN A 43 11.33 -6.62 -7.53
N GLU A 44 10.26 -6.22 -6.85
CA GLU A 44 8.91 -6.73 -7.04
C GLU A 44 7.94 -5.59 -7.35
N GLY A 45 6.72 -5.92 -7.72
CA GLY A 45 5.63 -4.98 -7.89
C GLY A 45 4.38 -5.50 -7.20
N ASP A 46 3.84 -4.66 -6.32
CA ASP A 46 2.64 -5.00 -5.57
C ASP A 46 1.42 -4.31 -6.20
N LEU A 47 0.36 -5.08 -6.37
CA LEU A 47 -0.95 -4.56 -6.73
C LEU A 47 -1.66 -4.08 -5.48
N ILE A 48 -2.03 -2.78 -5.47
CA ILE A 48 -2.54 -2.09 -4.29
C ILE A 48 -3.96 -1.58 -4.53
N PHE A 49 -4.82 -1.73 -3.51
CA PHE A 49 -6.17 -1.16 -3.45
C PHE A 49 -6.44 -0.52 -2.09
N PRO A 50 -7.33 0.51 -2.01
CA PRO A 50 -7.78 1.02 -0.72
C PRO A 50 -8.58 -0.04 0.04
N ALA A 51 -8.27 -0.23 1.33
CA ALA A 51 -8.91 -1.27 2.14
C ALA A 51 -10.41 -1.01 2.36
N GLU A 52 -10.84 0.25 2.50
CA GLU A 52 -12.23 0.60 2.77
C GLU A 52 -13.17 0.41 1.57
N THR A 53 -12.63 0.44 0.34
CA THR A 53 -13.44 0.36 -0.88
C THR A 53 -13.21 -0.90 -1.70
N ILE A 54 -12.31 -1.79 -1.26
CA ILE A 54 -11.98 -3.03 -2.00
C ILE A 54 -13.21 -3.90 -2.22
N GLU A 55 -13.38 -4.38 -3.45
CA GLU A 55 -14.50 -5.19 -3.88
C GLU A 55 -14.10 -6.66 -4.13
N PRO A 56 -15.04 -7.63 -4.05
CA PRO A 56 -14.73 -9.04 -4.29
C PRO A 56 -14.08 -9.33 -5.64
N ALA A 57 -14.38 -8.55 -6.69
CA ALA A 57 -13.74 -8.71 -7.99
C ALA A 57 -12.25 -8.34 -7.97
N GLN A 58 -11.89 -7.29 -7.23
CA GLN A 58 -10.50 -6.86 -7.03
C GLN A 58 -9.74 -7.86 -6.16
N MET A 59 -10.35 -8.35 -5.09
CA MET A 59 -9.78 -9.42 -4.27
C MET A 59 -9.55 -10.70 -5.08
N ALA A 60 -10.50 -11.06 -5.95
CA ALA A 60 -10.33 -12.20 -6.84
C ALA A 60 -9.17 -12.01 -7.84
N LEU A 61 -8.92 -10.76 -8.28
CA LEU A 61 -7.75 -10.42 -9.09
C LEU A 61 -6.45 -10.65 -8.30
N LEU A 62 -6.35 -10.14 -7.06
CA LEU A 62 -5.21 -10.36 -6.17
C LEU A 62 -4.92 -11.86 -5.96
N ILE A 63 -5.95 -12.66 -5.74
CA ILE A 63 -5.81 -14.10 -5.50
C ILE A 63 -5.32 -14.84 -6.76
N ARG A 64 -5.72 -14.42 -7.96
CA ARG A 64 -5.39 -15.12 -9.21
C ARG A 64 -4.08 -14.68 -9.84
N GLU A 65 -3.76 -13.41 -9.76
CA GLU A 65 -2.64 -12.81 -10.50
C GLU A 65 -1.44 -12.49 -9.61
N CYS A 66 -1.63 -12.56 -8.29
CA CYS A 66 -0.60 -12.24 -7.30
C CYS A 66 -0.25 -13.48 -6.45
N SER A 67 0.65 -13.34 -5.49
CA SER A 67 1.10 -14.42 -4.58
C SER A 67 -0.05 -15.10 -3.82
N GLY A 68 -1.17 -14.42 -3.68
CA GLY A 68 -2.31 -14.86 -2.87
C GLY A 68 -2.12 -14.63 -1.37
N ILE A 69 -0.96 -14.16 -0.93
CA ILE A 69 -0.69 -13.70 0.44
C ILE A 69 -1.20 -12.27 0.56
N VAL A 70 -2.52 -12.16 0.73
CA VAL A 70 -3.17 -10.85 0.78
C VAL A 70 -2.82 -10.14 2.07
N CYS A 71 -2.07 -9.04 1.96
CA CYS A 71 -1.62 -8.24 3.08
C CYS A 71 -2.51 -7.00 3.29
N LEU A 72 -2.82 -6.71 4.56
CA LEU A 72 -3.52 -5.50 4.99
C LEU A 72 -2.54 -4.56 5.71
N CYS A 73 -2.09 -3.51 5.02
CA CYS A 73 -1.20 -2.51 5.60
C CYS A 73 -1.98 -1.62 6.56
N LEU A 74 -1.50 -1.51 7.79
CA LEU A 74 -2.11 -0.74 8.85
C LEU A 74 -1.06 0.06 9.62
N GLU A 75 -1.47 1.17 10.20
CA GLU A 75 -0.65 1.90 11.16
C GLU A 75 -0.68 1.25 12.54
N GLU A 76 0.34 1.53 13.36
CA GLU A 76 0.47 0.97 14.71
C GLU A 76 -0.72 1.28 15.61
N GLU A 77 -1.32 2.47 15.48
CA GLU A 77 -2.51 2.86 16.24
C GLU A 77 -3.68 1.91 15.98
N ARG A 78 -3.92 1.56 14.69
CA ARG A 78 -4.99 0.64 14.33
C ARG A 78 -4.72 -0.77 14.83
N LEU A 79 -3.49 -1.25 14.73
CA LEU A 79 -3.09 -2.55 15.27
C LEU A 79 -3.29 -2.63 16.79
N ARG A 80 -2.96 -1.55 17.50
CA ARG A 80 -3.17 -1.45 18.95
C ARG A 80 -4.65 -1.44 19.31
N GLN A 81 -5.48 -0.69 18.56
CA GLN A 81 -6.94 -0.67 18.74
C GLN A 81 -7.56 -2.06 18.57
N LEU A 82 -7.06 -2.84 17.60
CA LEU A 82 -7.54 -4.19 17.30
C LEU A 82 -6.81 -5.28 18.14
N GLU A 83 -5.91 -4.89 19.04
CA GLU A 83 -5.11 -5.80 19.88
C GLU A 83 -4.38 -6.89 19.05
N LEU A 84 -3.86 -6.52 17.88
CA LEU A 84 -3.14 -7.45 16.99
C LEU A 84 -1.64 -7.50 17.35
N PRO A 85 -1.17 -8.56 18.01
CA PRO A 85 0.24 -8.72 18.32
C PRO A 85 1.06 -9.05 17.08
N MET A 86 2.36 -8.77 17.13
CA MET A 86 3.29 -9.22 16.09
C MET A 86 3.29 -10.74 16.00
N MET A 87 3.46 -11.27 14.79
CA MET A 87 3.46 -12.72 14.52
C MET A 87 4.57 -13.45 15.27
N VAL A 88 5.71 -12.76 15.49
CA VAL A 88 6.87 -13.30 16.19
C VAL A 88 7.49 -12.23 17.10
N GLU A 89 8.07 -12.64 18.24
CA GLU A 89 8.80 -11.75 19.14
C GLU A 89 10.10 -11.25 18.50
N HIS A 90 10.81 -12.13 17.79
CA HIS A 90 12.07 -11.83 17.11
C HIS A 90 11.91 -12.04 15.61
N ASN A 91 11.81 -10.95 14.87
CA ASN A 91 11.73 -11.00 13.41
C ASN A 91 13.14 -11.21 12.81
N THR A 92 13.33 -12.37 12.19
CA THR A 92 14.59 -12.76 11.51
C THR A 92 14.46 -12.71 9.98
N SER A 93 13.34 -12.17 9.43
CA SER A 93 13.17 -12.07 7.98
C SER A 93 14.16 -11.05 7.39
N ARG A 94 14.63 -11.33 6.16
CA ARG A 94 15.65 -10.52 5.48
C ARG A 94 15.30 -9.03 5.41
N ASN A 95 14.04 -8.71 5.09
CA ASN A 95 13.56 -7.35 4.89
C ASN A 95 12.86 -6.78 6.13
N GLY A 96 12.77 -7.55 7.22
CA GLY A 96 12.14 -7.13 8.47
C GLY A 96 10.65 -6.80 8.33
N THR A 97 9.95 -7.43 7.36
CA THR A 97 8.51 -7.22 7.14
C THR A 97 7.73 -7.51 8.42
N ALA A 98 6.96 -6.54 8.87
CA ALA A 98 6.38 -6.54 10.21
C ALA A 98 4.97 -7.18 10.21
N PHE A 99 4.92 -8.50 9.98
CA PHE A 99 3.68 -9.27 10.07
C PHE A 99 3.15 -9.30 11.50
N THR A 100 1.83 -9.13 11.63
CA THR A 100 1.09 -9.46 12.84
C THR A 100 0.47 -10.86 12.72
N VAL A 101 -0.22 -11.32 13.77
CA VAL A 101 -1.08 -12.51 13.65
C VAL A 101 -2.07 -12.31 12.51
N THR A 102 -2.36 -13.39 11.77
CA THR A 102 -3.35 -13.34 10.70
C THR A 102 -4.76 -13.25 11.26
N ILE A 103 -5.66 -12.64 10.51
CA ILE A 103 -7.02 -12.32 10.96
C ILE A 103 -8.10 -12.91 10.07
N GLU A 104 -9.27 -13.08 10.67
CA GLU A 104 -10.53 -13.42 10.04
C GLU A 104 -11.65 -12.59 10.66
N ALA A 105 -12.65 -12.16 9.87
CA ALA A 105 -13.87 -11.61 10.48
C ALA A 105 -14.57 -12.70 11.28
N ARG A 106 -15.08 -12.37 12.48
CA ARG A 106 -15.80 -13.32 13.31
C ARG A 106 -17.16 -13.67 12.73
N GLU A 107 -17.78 -12.71 12.05
CA GLU A 107 -19.09 -12.85 11.45
C GLU A 107 -19.08 -12.49 9.96
N GLY A 108 -20.06 -12.97 9.21
CA GLY A 108 -20.23 -12.63 7.80
C GLY A 108 -19.30 -13.37 6.82
N VAL A 109 -18.54 -14.35 7.30
CA VAL A 109 -17.64 -15.19 6.50
C VAL A 109 -18.05 -16.66 6.56
N THR A 110 -17.59 -17.44 5.58
CA THR A 110 -17.75 -18.90 5.56
C THR A 110 -16.49 -19.58 6.08
N THR A 111 -15.56 -19.95 5.18
CA THR A 111 -14.26 -20.52 5.53
C THR A 111 -13.14 -19.49 5.60
N GLY A 112 -13.43 -18.23 5.31
CA GLY A 112 -12.46 -17.12 5.32
C GLY A 112 -11.61 -17.00 4.07
N VAL A 113 -11.57 -18.01 3.20
CA VAL A 113 -10.61 -18.10 2.09
C VAL A 113 -11.09 -17.38 0.84
N SER A 114 -12.42 -17.35 0.61
CA SER A 114 -12.98 -16.76 -0.61
C SER A 114 -12.67 -15.28 -0.76
N ALA A 115 -12.74 -14.74 -1.98
CA ALA A 115 -12.59 -13.32 -2.22
C ALA A 115 -13.60 -12.49 -1.40
N ALA A 116 -14.84 -12.93 -1.31
CA ALA A 116 -15.87 -12.27 -0.52
C ALA A 116 -15.55 -12.29 0.98
N ASP A 117 -15.12 -13.43 1.52
CA ASP A 117 -14.75 -13.56 2.94
C ASP A 117 -13.56 -12.67 3.30
N ARG A 118 -12.50 -12.64 2.45
CA ARG A 118 -11.35 -11.76 2.70
C ARG A 118 -11.71 -10.28 2.62
N VAL A 119 -12.60 -9.87 1.70
CA VAL A 119 -13.12 -8.50 1.67
C VAL A 119 -13.91 -8.19 2.94
N THR A 120 -14.76 -9.11 3.41
CA THR A 120 -15.49 -8.94 4.68
C THR A 120 -14.52 -8.75 5.83
N THR A 121 -13.48 -9.59 5.94
CA THR A 121 -12.44 -9.49 6.97
C THR A 121 -11.72 -8.14 6.93
N ILE A 122 -11.30 -7.69 5.74
CA ILE A 122 -10.61 -6.40 5.57
C ILE A 122 -11.52 -5.25 5.97
N ARG A 123 -12.76 -5.21 5.46
CA ARG A 123 -13.72 -4.15 5.79
C ARG A 123 -14.06 -4.12 7.28
N THR A 124 -14.20 -5.28 7.92
CA THR A 124 -14.37 -5.37 9.37
C THR A 124 -13.17 -4.77 10.11
N ALA A 125 -11.94 -5.13 9.73
CA ALA A 125 -10.73 -4.65 10.38
C ALA A 125 -10.51 -3.13 10.21
N VAL A 126 -11.00 -2.50 9.13
CA VAL A 126 -10.81 -1.07 8.88
C VAL A 126 -12.03 -0.21 9.22
N ALA A 127 -13.15 -0.82 9.65
CA ALA A 127 -14.34 -0.07 10.09
C ALA A 127 -13.98 0.90 11.23
N PRO A 128 -14.50 2.13 11.23
CA PRO A 128 -14.14 3.14 12.24
C PRO A 128 -14.38 2.67 13.68
N ASP A 129 -15.40 1.86 13.89
CA ASP A 129 -15.85 1.31 15.18
C ASP A 129 -15.38 -0.14 15.42
N ALA A 130 -14.47 -0.67 14.58
CA ALA A 130 -13.95 -2.03 14.73
C ALA A 130 -13.30 -2.25 16.09
N ARG A 131 -13.59 -3.41 16.68
CA ARG A 131 -13.10 -3.86 17.99
C ARG A 131 -12.37 -5.19 17.87
N PRO A 132 -11.53 -5.55 18.85
CA PRO A 132 -10.85 -6.85 18.86
C PRO A 132 -11.82 -8.03 18.73
N GLU A 133 -13.00 -7.96 19.32
CA GLU A 133 -14.00 -9.03 19.31
C GLU A 133 -14.61 -9.27 17.92
N ASP A 134 -14.50 -8.34 17.00
CA ASP A 134 -15.03 -8.46 15.64
C ASP A 134 -14.13 -9.33 14.75
N LEU A 135 -12.92 -9.67 15.25
CA LEU A 135 -11.92 -10.48 14.57
C LEU A 135 -11.64 -11.80 15.31
N SER A 136 -11.21 -12.78 14.56
CA SER A 136 -10.69 -14.07 15.01
C SER A 136 -9.27 -14.27 14.54
N HIS A 137 -8.47 -15.06 15.24
CA HIS A 137 -7.10 -15.45 14.84
C HIS A 137 -6.89 -16.95 15.05
N PRO A 138 -6.09 -17.61 14.18
CA PRO A 138 -5.56 -17.11 12.91
C PRO A 138 -6.64 -16.94 11.85
N GLY A 139 -6.28 -16.35 10.70
CA GLY A 139 -7.18 -16.18 9.55
C GLY A 139 -6.42 -16.14 8.22
N HIS A 140 -7.07 -15.65 7.17
CA HIS A 140 -6.56 -15.69 5.79
C HIS A 140 -6.20 -14.30 5.23
N VAL A 141 -6.19 -13.27 6.07
CA VAL A 141 -5.67 -11.93 5.76
C VAL A 141 -4.47 -11.65 6.67
N PHE A 142 -3.42 -11.08 6.11
CA PHE A 142 -2.14 -10.87 6.76
C PHE A 142 -1.91 -9.38 7.07
N PRO A 143 -2.23 -8.87 8.28
CA PRO A 143 -1.95 -7.48 8.60
C PRO A 143 -0.44 -7.22 8.70
N LEU A 144 -0.02 -6.07 8.17
CA LEU A 144 1.34 -5.56 8.22
C LEU A 144 1.38 -4.23 8.95
N ARG A 145 2.34 -4.09 9.86
CA ARG A 145 2.59 -2.83 10.54
C ARG A 145 3.48 -1.93 9.70
N ALA A 146 2.94 -0.81 9.21
CA ALA A 146 3.72 0.24 8.58
C ALA A 146 4.56 1.01 9.61
N ARG A 147 5.79 1.39 9.25
CA ARG A 147 6.62 2.26 10.08
C ARG A 147 6.09 3.69 10.05
N PRO A 148 6.05 4.38 11.20
CA PRO A 148 5.79 5.82 11.23
C PRO A 148 6.78 6.57 10.33
N GLY A 149 6.29 7.54 9.55
CA GLY A 149 7.09 8.28 8.58
C GLY A 149 6.98 7.76 7.13
N GLY A 150 6.30 6.62 6.91
CA GLY A 150 6.03 6.10 5.56
C GLY A 150 7.30 5.76 4.78
N VAL A 151 7.29 6.00 3.45
CA VAL A 151 8.44 5.68 2.57
C VAL A 151 9.71 6.45 2.91
N LEU A 152 9.62 7.57 3.63
CA LEU A 152 10.79 8.32 4.09
C LEU A 152 11.51 7.60 5.24
N ALA A 153 10.79 6.80 6.04
CA ALA A 153 11.36 6.00 7.13
C ALA A 153 11.80 4.60 6.67
N ARG A 154 11.05 3.98 5.76
CA ARG A 154 11.35 2.67 5.17
C ARG A 154 10.81 2.60 3.73
N ARG A 155 11.70 2.36 2.78
CA ARG A 155 11.38 2.30 1.35
C ARG A 155 10.73 0.96 0.95
N GLY A 156 9.60 0.62 1.58
CA GLY A 156 8.90 -0.65 1.37
C GLY A 156 7.47 -0.46 0.87
N HIS A 157 6.92 -1.51 0.24
CA HIS A 157 5.54 -1.53 -0.27
C HIS A 157 4.50 -1.24 0.82
N THR A 158 4.72 -1.74 2.06
CA THR A 158 3.83 -1.49 3.21
C THR A 158 3.69 0.01 3.48
N GLU A 159 4.83 0.71 3.59
CA GLU A 159 4.87 2.16 3.83
C GLU A 159 4.35 2.93 2.62
N GLY A 160 4.71 2.51 1.41
CA GLY A 160 4.21 3.09 0.16
C GLY A 160 2.69 2.99 0.04
N THR A 161 2.12 1.87 0.46
CA THR A 161 0.66 1.69 0.50
C THR A 161 0.00 2.70 1.42
N ILE A 162 0.50 2.87 2.65
CA ILE A 162 -0.05 3.86 3.60
C ILE A 162 0.07 5.29 3.05
N ASP A 163 1.21 5.64 2.47
CA ASP A 163 1.39 6.97 1.87
C ASP A 163 0.43 7.21 0.71
N LEU A 164 0.24 6.23 -0.17
CA LEU A 164 -0.73 6.30 -1.26
C LEU A 164 -2.16 6.49 -0.76
N MET A 165 -2.56 5.77 0.30
CA MET A 165 -3.90 5.94 0.88
C MET A 165 -4.09 7.37 1.38
N ARG A 166 -3.13 7.92 2.12
CA ARG A 166 -3.18 9.30 2.61
C ARG A 166 -3.24 10.33 1.48
N LEU A 167 -2.37 10.18 0.46
CA LEU A 167 -2.34 11.07 -0.69
C LEU A 167 -3.64 11.01 -1.50
N ALA A 168 -4.27 9.85 -1.56
CA ALA A 168 -5.57 9.68 -2.21
C ALA A 168 -6.75 10.16 -1.35
N GLY A 169 -6.55 10.47 -0.06
CA GLY A 169 -7.58 10.97 0.86
C GLY A 169 -8.39 9.86 1.54
N PHE A 170 -7.89 8.62 1.53
CA PHE A 170 -8.44 7.48 2.26
C PHE A 170 -7.88 7.39 3.68
N ALA A 171 -8.54 6.61 4.54
CA ALA A 171 -7.97 6.17 5.80
C ALA A 171 -6.62 5.46 5.53
N PRO A 172 -5.63 5.53 6.47
CA PRO A 172 -4.30 4.95 6.26
C PRO A 172 -4.34 3.41 6.40
N ALA A 173 -5.09 2.78 5.51
CA ALA A 173 -5.25 1.34 5.41
C ALA A 173 -5.38 0.92 3.94
N GLY A 174 -4.52 0.02 3.49
CA GLY A 174 -4.54 -0.46 2.11
C GLY A 174 -4.20 -1.94 2.02
N VAL A 175 -4.67 -2.55 0.94
CA VAL A 175 -4.41 -3.95 0.62
C VAL A 175 -3.35 -4.03 -0.43
N LEU A 176 -2.38 -4.92 -0.26
CA LEU A 176 -1.37 -5.23 -1.26
C LEU A 176 -1.20 -6.74 -1.44
N CYS A 177 -0.72 -7.12 -2.63
CA CYS A 177 -0.27 -8.47 -2.92
C CYS A 177 0.74 -8.42 -4.07
N GLU A 178 1.82 -9.19 -3.94
CA GLU A 178 2.93 -9.20 -4.89
C GLU A 178 2.52 -9.89 -6.21
N LEU A 179 2.75 -9.24 -7.35
CA LEU A 179 2.42 -9.78 -8.67
C LEU A 179 3.34 -10.95 -9.04
N THR A 180 2.72 -12.04 -9.51
CA THR A 180 3.43 -13.25 -9.91
C THR A 180 3.22 -13.58 -11.39
N ASN A 181 4.15 -14.32 -11.97
CA ASN A 181 4.01 -14.90 -13.29
C ASN A 181 3.17 -16.19 -13.22
N PRO A 182 2.58 -16.64 -14.35
CA PRO A 182 1.81 -17.87 -14.38
C PRO A 182 2.58 -19.14 -13.96
N ASP A 183 3.90 -19.11 -14.01
CA ASP A 183 4.78 -20.21 -13.56
C ASP A 183 5.10 -20.15 -12.06
N GLY A 184 4.57 -19.13 -11.33
CA GLY A 184 4.80 -18.92 -9.91
C GLY A 184 6.06 -18.14 -9.57
N THR A 185 6.84 -17.68 -10.55
CA THR A 185 7.95 -16.77 -10.29
C THR A 185 7.44 -15.33 -10.05
N MET A 186 8.24 -14.51 -9.37
CA MET A 186 7.88 -13.12 -9.13
C MET A 186 7.98 -12.31 -10.41
N SER A 187 6.93 -11.53 -10.72
CA SER A 187 6.95 -10.60 -11.84
C SER A 187 7.99 -9.49 -11.62
N ARG A 188 8.70 -9.13 -12.69
CA ARG A 188 9.65 -8.02 -12.71
C ARG A 188 9.08 -6.88 -13.53
N LEU A 189 9.78 -5.77 -13.59
CA LEU A 189 9.27 -4.55 -14.23
C LEU A 189 8.67 -4.77 -15.63
N PRO A 190 9.24 -5.58 -16.56
CA PRO A 190 8.61 -5.83 -17.87
C PRO A 190 7.22 -6.47 -17.76
N GLU A 191 7.09 -7.51 -16.95
CA GLU A 191 5.83 -8.25 -16.75
C GLU A 191 4.81 -7.38 -16.01
N ILE A 192 5.27 -6.58 -15.02
CA ILE A 192 4.44 -5.62 -14.29
C ILE A 192 3.86 -4.57 -15.24
N VAL A 193 4.68 -4.02 -16.14
CA VAL A 193 4.26 -3.05 -17.16
C VAL A 193 3.23 -3.67 -18.10
N ASP A 194 3.46 -4.90 -18.56
CA ASP A 194 2.51 -5.59 -19.44
C ASP A 194 1.19 -5.87 -18.75
N PHE A 195 1.21 -6.26 -17.47
CA PHE A 195 0.01 -6.41 -16.64
C PHE A 195 -0.73 -5.06 -16.50
N ALA A 196 -0.01 -4.01 -16.14
CA ALA A 196 -0.57 -2.68 -15.95
C ALA A 196 -1.29 -2.17 -17.20
N LEU A 197 -0.70 -2.36 -18.38
CA LEU A 197 -1.28 -1.95 -19.66
C LEU A 197 -2.54 -2.75 -19.99
N ARG A 198 -2.54 -4.07 -19.75
CA ARG A 198 -3.74 -4.90 -19.97
C ARG A 198 -4.91 -4.51 -19.07
N HIS A 199 -4.61 -4.13 -17.83
CA HIS A 199 -5.60 -3.76 -16.83
C HIS A 199 -5.85 -2.25 -16.73
N GLN A 200 -5.18 -1.45 -17.56
CA GLN A 200 -5.29 0.03 -17.57
C GLN A 200 -5.01 0.65 -16.19
N MET A 201 -4.02 0.09 -15.48
CA MET A 201 -3.59 0.54 -14.16
C MET A 201 -2.31 1.37 -14.27
N PRO A 202 -2.14 2.41 -13.44
CA PRO A 202 -0.88 3.15 -13.37
C PRO A 202 0.21 2.32 -12.68
N VAL A 203 1.45 2.60 -13.04
CA VAL A 203 2.66 2.09 -12.39
C VAL A 203 3.44 3.28 -11.85
N LEU A 204 3.90 3.16 -10.60
CA LEU A 204 4.81 4.12 -9.98
C LEU A 204 5.86 3.35 -9.16
N THR A 205 6.93 4.04 -8.78
CA THR A 205 7.99 3.46 -7.95
C THR A 205 7.98 4.02 -6.53
N ILE A 206 8.62 3.30 -5.60
CA ILE A 206 8.90 3.84 -4.25
C ILE A 206 9.72 5.14 -4.36
N GLU A 207 10.67 5.23 -5.30
CA GLU A 207 11.45 6.46 -5.54
C GLU A 207 10.56 7.64 -5.94
N ASP A 208 9.56 7.42 -6.79
CA ASP A 208 8.59 8.46 -7.18
C ASP A 208 7.85 9.02 -5.96
N LEU A 209 7.40 8.13 -5.06
CA LEU A 209 6.74 8.53 -3.82
C LEU A 209 7.67 9.29 -2.87
N VAL A 210 8.92 8.84 -2.72
CA VAL A 210 9.94 9.52 -1.91
C VAL A 210 10.16 10.93 -2.45
N ALA A 211 10.40 11.07 -3.76
CA ALA A 211 10.62 12.37 -4.39
C ALA A 211 9.40 13.29 -4.25
N HIS A 212 8.19 12.76 -4.43
CA HIS A 212 6.94 13.50 -4.25
C HIS A 212 6.78 14.00 -2.81
N ARG A 213 6.98 13.15 -1.81
CA ARG A 213 6.85 13.50 -0.40
C ARG A 213 7.88 14.55 0.04
N LEU A 214 9.15 14.36 -0.32
CA LEU A 214 10.20 15.33 -0.01
C LEU A 214 9.87 16.73 -0.57
N ARG A 215 9.32 16.80 -1.77
CA ARG A 215 8.94 18.07 -2.39
C ARG A 215 7.72 18.70 -1.70
N THR A 216 6.69 17.93 -1.40
CA THR A 216 5.44 18.43 -0.83
C THR A 216 5.57 18.79 0.65
N GLU A 217 6.38 18.05 1.42
CA GLU A 217 6.62 18.33 2.84
C GLU A 217 7.65 19.46 3.06
N ALA A 218 8.57 19.68 2.10
CA ALA A 218 9.49 20.81 2.14
C ALA A 218 8.85 22.14 1.68
N ALA A 219 7.69 22.09 1.01
CA ALA A 219 6.97 23.29 0.62
C ALA A 219 6.35 23.95 1.86
N PRO A 220 6.61 25.26 2.14
CA PRO A 220 5.98 25.95 3.26
C PRO A 220 4.46 25.88 3.09
N SER A 221 3.75 25.53 4.16
CA SER A 221 2.29 25.49 4.12
C SER A 221 1.74 26.86 3.71
N ILE A 222 0.68 26.88 2.89
CA ILE A 222 0.03 28.13 2.42
C ILE A 222 -0.37 29.02 3.62
N ASP A 223 -0.63 28.44 4.79
CA ASP A 223 -0.92 29.17 6.02
C ASP A 223 0.30 29.89 6.61
N GLN A 224 1.53 29.38 6.38
CA GLN A 224 2.77 30.06 6.76
C GLN A 224 3.09 31.25 5.84
N LEU A 225 2.64 31.20 4.58
CA LEU A 225 2.79 32.32 3.63
C LEU A 225 1.73 33.42 3.83
N ARG A 226 0.68 33.18 4.61
CA ARG A 226 -0.41 34.12 4.90
C ARG A 226 -0.24 34.89 6.23
N GLN A 227 0.81 34.63 7.01
CA GLN A 227 1.08 35.46 8.18
C GLN A 227 1.67 36.80 7.70
N PRO A 228 0.99 37.95 7.91
CA PRO A 228 1.59 39.22 7.61
C PRO A 228 2.79 39.43 8.54
N GLU A 229 3.91 39.91 7.99
CA GLU A 229 5.02 40.49 8.77
C GLU A 229 4.44 41.54 9.71
N ILE A 230 4.17 41.16 10.95
CA ILE A 230 3.92 42.15 12.01
C ILE A 230 5.28 42.78 12.30
N ALA A 231 5.39 43.98 11.84
CA ALA A 231 6.54 44.88 11.97
C ALA A 231 7.18 44.74 13.36
N ARG A 232 8.45 44.40 13.38
CA ARG A 232 9.36 44.75 14.47
C ARG A 232 9.80 46.20 14.24
N GLU A 233 8.96 47.13 14.67
CA GLU A 233 9.39 48.49 14.91
C GLU A 233 9.09 48.85 16.36
N SER A 234 10.12 49.43 16.98
CA SER A 234 10.15 50.21 18.21
C SER A 234 10.41 49.47 19.52
N ALA A 235 11.62 49.44 20.05
CA ALA A 235 12.14 50.45 21.00
C ALA A 235 13.62 50.15 21.28
#